data_892be4b965fdb8de763cbc2b97bbd9b7
#
_entry.id   892be4b965fdb8de763cbc2b97bbd9b7
#
_cell.length_a   1.000
_cell.length_b   1.000
_cell.length_c   1.000
_cell.angle_alpha   90.00
_cell.angle_beta   90.00
_cell.angle_gamma   90.00
#
_symmetry.space_group_name_H-M   'P 1'
#
loop_
_entity.id
_entity.type
_entity.pdbx_description
1 polymer ?
#
loop_
_entity_poly.entity_id
_entity_poly.type
_entity_poly.pdbx_seq_one_letter_code
_entity_poly.pdbx_strand_id
1 'polypeptide(L)'
;MRLRPAACAVPAVAAILASALITGCSTAPAPPSAPAGGTAAAPALQPPSPEVRQAYDTYWTTWLAANRTPDPQDPAIERVATGSQLQELRDNLAHSRSAGQVLLGEVGHRVDGVESPGPRSLILHDCVDLDRWLIHDARTGEPIDQLKDKPSQMGAFTLTRENEGDSWRVSSLQVIGENC
;
A
#
# COMPACT_ATOMS: atom_id res chain seq x y z
N MET A 1 14.69 -25.96 -29.09
CA MET A 1 14.20 -24.80 -29.82
C MET A 1 15.00 -23.58 -29.37
N ARG A 2 15.88 -23.03 -30.23
CA ARG A 2 16.79 -21.93 -29.86
C ARG A 2 16.20 -20.61 -30.33
N LEU A 3 15.91 -19.68 -29.42
CA LEU A 3 15.48 -18.32 -29.73
C LEU A 3 16.70 -17.38 -29.76
N ARG A 4 16.85 -16.68 -30.90
CA ARG A 4 17.89 -15.67 -31.17
C ARG A 4 17.47 -14.30 -30.58
N PRO A 5 18.40 -13.49 -30.04
CA PRO A 5 18.11 -12.11 -29.72
C PRO A 5 18.20 -11.20 -30.93
N ALA A 6 17.21 -10.30 -31.08
CA ALA A 6 17.19 -9.23 -32.06
C ALA A 6 17.91 -8.00 -31.51
N ALA A 7 18.92 -7.51 -32.22
CA ALA A 7 19.62 -6.27 -31.92
C ALA A 7 18.88 -5.10 -32.57
N CYS A 8 18.49 -4.08 -31.81
CA CYS A 8 17.99 -2.81 -32.29
C CYS A 8 19.14 -1.78 -32.35
N ALA A 9 19.42 -1.31 -33.54
CA ALA A 9 20.37 -0.26 -33.83
C ALA A 9 19.76 1.13 -33.57
N VAL A 10 20.54 2.02 -32.93
CA VAL A 10 20.18 3.42 -32.65
C VAL A 10 20.89 4.30 -33.71
N PRO A 11 20.20 5.20 -34.44
CA PRO A 11 20.87 6.19 -35.29
C PRO A 11 21.28 7.44 -34.48
N ALA A 12 22.52 7.84 -34.63
CA ALA A 12 23.07 9.10 -34.14
C ALA A 12 22.64 10.26 -35.08
N VAL A 13 22.03 11.29 -34.52
CA VAL A 13 21.78 12.56 -35.24
C VAL A 13 22.73 13.61 -34.70
N ALA A 14 23.63 14.06 -35.56
CA ALA A 14 24.51 15.21 -35.34
C ALA A 14 23.74 16.50 -35.69
N ALA A 15 23.71 17.46 -34.79
CA ALA A 15 23.17 18.79 -35.03
C ALA A 15 24.23 19.87 -34.81
N ILE A 16 24.34 20.72 -35.79
CA ILE A 16 25.32 21.73 -36.11
C ILE A 16 25.17 22.96 -35.21
N LEU A 17 26.31 23.50 -34.76
CA LEU A 17 26.46 24.78 -34.06
C LEU A 17 26.22 25.96 -35.02
N ALA A 18 25.42 26.92 -34.62
CA ALA A 18 25.43 28.26 -35.13
C ALA A 18 25.52 29.28 -33.99
N SER A 19 26.68 29.90 -33.88
CA SER A 19 26.97 30.98 -32.93
C SER A 19 26.45 32.30 -33.50
N ALA A 20 25.59 33.01 -32.76
CA ALA A 20 25.26 34.40 -32.99
C ALA A 20 25.52 35.21 -31.72
N LEU A 21 26.59 36.01 -31.72
CA LEU A 21 26.91 37.03 -30.73
C LEU A 21 26.01 38.25 -30.96
N ILE A 22 25.13 38.54 -30.03
CA ILE A 22 24.43 39.84 -29.97
C ILE A 22 24.64 40.41 -28.57
N THR A 23 25.57 41.36 -28.44
CA THR A 23 25.77 42.23 -27.28
C THR A 23 24.70 43.32 -27.29
N GLY A 24 23.71 43.16 -26.43
CA GLY A 24 22.69 44.20 -26.16
C GLY A 24 22.57 44.39 -24.64
N CYS A 25 23.19 45.41 -24.07
CA CYS A 25 22.91 45.88 -22.72
C CYS A 25 21.51 46.47 -22.69
N SER A 26 20.52 45.74 -22.25
CA SER A 26 19.20 46.26 -21.94
C SER A 26 18.95 46.01 -20.45
N THR A 27 18.94 47.07 -19.66
CA THR A 27 18.57 47.09 -18.26
C THR A 27 17.04 46.85 -18.19
N ALA A 28 16.63 45.59 -18.15
CA ALA A 28 15.26 45.23 -17.87
C ALA A 28 14.95 45.40 -16.38
N PRO A 29 13.83 46.01 -15.99
CA PRO A 29 13.39 46.01 -14.60
C PRO A 29 13.23 44.60 -14.09
N ALA A 30 13.71 44.30 -12.88
CA ALA A 30 13.59 43.01 -12.26
C ALA A 30 12.08 42.58 -12.20
N PRO A 31 11.75 41.35 -12.60
CA PRO A 31 10.39 40.86 -12.42
C PRO A 31 10.03 40.85 -10.92
N PRO A 32 8.79 41.17 -10.55
CA PRO A 32 8.36 41.07 -9.17
C PRO A 32 8.58 39.65 -8.68
N SER A 33 9.28 39.53 -7.53
CA SER A 33 9.52 38.24 -6.87
C SER A 33 8.16 37.59 -6.65
N ALA A 34 7.96 36.43 -7.27
CA ALA A 34 6.78 35.60 -7.00
C ALA A 34 6.75 35.29 -5.48
N PRO A 35 5.60 35.38 -4.83
CA PRO A 35 5.49 35.00 -3.43
C PRO A 35 6.01 33.56 -3.29
N ALA A 36 6.96 33.36 -2.37
CA ALA A 36 7.47 32.04 -2.03
C ALA A 36 6.27 31.17 -1.71
N GLY A 37 6.01 30.18 -2.57
CA GLY A 37 4.93 29.22 -2.37
C GLY A 37 5.13 28.57 -1.01
N GLY A 38 4.29 28.92 -0.05
CA GLY A 38 4.27 28.26 1.25
C GLY A 38 4.06 26.77 0.98
N THR A 39 5.00 25.95 1.39
CA THR A 39 4.83 24.49 1.43
C THR A 39 3.62 24.24 2.32
N ALA A 40 2.48 23.89 1.73
CA ALA A 40 1.30 23.50 2.52
C ALA A 40 1.76 22.36 3.42
N ALA A 41 1.68 22.55 4.74
CA ALA A 41 1.95 21.49 5.69
C ALA A 41 1.02 20.31 5.36
N ALA A 42 1.56 19.09 5.35
CA ALA A 42 0.75 17.89 5.19
C ALA A 42 -0.38 17.92 6.24
N PRO A 43 -1.62 17.54 5.89
CA PRO A 43 -2.72 17.52 6.83
C PRO A 43 -2.35 16.64 8.03
N ALA A 44 -2.56 17.15 9.23
CA ALA A 44 -2.31 16.40 10.46
C ALA A 44 -3.27 15.20 10.54
N LEU A 45 -2.74 14.01 10.86
CA LEU A 45 -3.55 12.82 11.09
C LEU A 45 -4.54 13.06 12.25
N GLN A 46 -5.76 12.59 12.08
CA GLN A 46 -6.81 12.66 13.10
C GLN A 46 -7.03 11.27 13.72
N PRO A 47 -7.43 11.15 14.99
CA PRO A 47 -7.84 9.86 15.53
C PRO A 47 -8.97 9.24 14.71
N PRO A 48 -8.95 7.93 14.41
CA PRO A 48 -10.06 7.28 13.73
C PRO A 48 -11.33 7.31 14.58
N SER A 49 -12.49 7.49 13.93
CA SER A 49 -13.77 7.34 14.63
C SER A 49 -13.93 5.89 15.13
N PRO A 50 -14.78 5.67 16.17
CA PRO A 50 -15.04 4.30 16.67
C PRO A 50 -15.52 3.34 15.58
N GLU A 51 -16.34 3.81 14.64
CA GLU A 51 -16.84 3.03 13.51
C GLU A 51 -15.69 2.60 12.56
N VAL A 52 -14.81 3.53 12.22
CA VAL A 52 -13.64 3.25 11.36
C VAL A 52 -12.70 2.28 12.05
N ARG A 53 -12.44 2.49 13.34
CA ARG A 53 -11.60 1.60 14.14
C ARG A 53 -12.18 0.19 14.18
N GLN A 54 -13.48 0.04 14.43
CA GLN A 54 -14.15 -1.25 14.45
C GLN A 54 -14.08 -1.96 13.09
N ALA A 55 -14.29 -1.24 11.98
CA ALA A 55 -14.18 -1.81 10.64
C ALA A 55 -12.76 -2.33 10.36
N TYR A 56 -11.74 -1.57 10.75
CA TYR A 56 -10.34 -1.95 10.61
C TYR A 56 -9.97 -3.18 11.47
N ASP A 57 -10.39 -3.20 12.72
CA ASP A 57 -10.16 -4.35 13.63
C ASP A 57 -10.89 -5.61 13.11
N THR A 58 -12.08 -5.44 12.52
CA THR A 58 -12.84 -6.53 11.89
C THR A 58 -12.14 -7.06 10.64
N TYR A 59 -11.56 -6.18 9.82
CA TYR A 59 -10.73 -6.56 8.67
C TYR A 59 -9.59 -7.49 9.12
N TRP A 60 -8.80 -7.09 10.11
CA TRP A 60 -7.68 -7.90 10.59
C TRP A 60 -8.12 -9.21 11.24
N THR A 61 -9.15 -9.17 12.07
CA THR A 61 -9.70 -10.40 12.68
C THR A 61 -10.15 -11.39 11.62
N THR A 62 -10.83 -10.93 10.57
CA THR A 62 -11.29 -11.76 9.45
C THR A 62 -10.11 -12.29 8.66
N TRP A 63 -9.12 -11.46 8.36
CA TRP A 63 -7.94 -11.85 7.61
C TRP A 63 -7.10 -12.90 8.34
N LEU A 64 -6.87 -12.72 9.64
CA LEU A 64 -6.17 -13.70 10.47
C LEU A 64 -6.92 -15.03 10.53
N ALA A 65 -8.25 -15.00 10.63
CA ALA A 65 -9.08 -16.22 10.64
C ALA A 65 -9.00 -16.95 9.29
N ALA A 66 -9.11 -16.22 8.17
CA ALA A 66 -9.04 -16.80 6.82
C ALA A 66 -7.70 -17.49 6.54
N ASN A 67 -6.60 -16.98 7.07
CA ASN A 67 -5.26 -17.57 6.89
C ASN A 67 -5.04 -18.87 7.66
N ARG A 68 -5.88 -19.18 8.67
CA ARG A 68 -5.84 -20.47 9.38
C ARG A 68 -6.45 -21.61 8.55
N THR A 69 -7.33 -21.27 7.62
CA THR A 69 -7.98 -22.25 6.73
C THR A 69 -8.13 -21.61 5.35
N PRO A 70 -7.03 -21.50 4.57
CA PRO A 70 -7.02 -20.71 3.35
C PRO A 70 -8.07 -21.16 2.34
N ASP A 71 -9.08 -20.30 2.11
CA ASP A 71 -10.07 -20.45 1.07
C ASP A 71 -10.24 -19.11 0.32
N PRO A 72 -9.78 -19.01 -0.95
CA PRO A 72 -9.90 -17.78 -1.72
C PRO A 72 -11.35 -17.38 -2.03
N GLN A 73 -12.33 -18.27 -1.78
CA GLN A 73 -13.76 -18.03 -1.98
C GLN A 73 -14.50 -17.74 -0.66
N ASP A 74 -13.79 -17.58 0.47
CA ASP A 74 -14.43 -17.27 1.76
C ASP A 74 -15.22 -15.95 1.65
N PRO A 75 -16.57 -15.99 1.80
CA PRO A 75 -17.40 -14.79 1.70
C PRO A 75 -17.16 -13.79 2.84
N ALA A 76 -16.47 -14.19 3.91
CA ALA A 76 -16.13 -13.27 4.98
C ALA A 76 -15.20 -12.17 4.50
N ILE A 77 -14.29 -12.47 3.56
CA ILE A 77 -13.34 -11.51 3.01
C ILE A 77 -14.04 -10.38 2.27
N GLU A 78 -15.11 -10.66 1.51
CA GLU A 78 -15.88 -9.65 0.77
C GLU A 78 -16.61 -8.65 1.69
N ARG A 79 -16.90 -9.05 2.93
CA ARG A 79 -17.54 -8.15 3.90
C ARG A 79 -16.59 -7.10 4.46
N VAL A 80 -15.28 -7.36 4.43
CA VAL A 80 -14.26 -6.50 5.06
C VAL A 80 -13.31 -5.84 4.05
N ALA A 81 -13.22 -6.38 2.83
CA ALA A 81 -12.35 -5.86 1.77
C ALA A 81 -13.12 -5.65 0.46
N THR A 82 -12.60 -4.77 -0.39
CA THR A 82 -13.12 -4.48 -1.74
C THR A 82 -11.96 -4.06 -2.66
N GLY A 83 -12.25 -3.80 -3.93
CA GLY A 83 -11.25 -3.29 -4.87
C GLY A 83 -10.01 -4.18 -5.00
N SER A 84 -8.84 -3.56 -5.10
CA SER A 84 -7.56 -4.27 -5.24
C SER A 84 -7.22 -5.09 -3.99
N GLN A 85 -7.61 -4.61 -2.79
CA GLN A 85 -7.35 -5.33 -1.55
C GLN A 85 -8.06 -6.68 -1.52
N LEU A 86 -9.33 -6.74 -1.93
CA LEU A 86 -10.06 -8.02 -2.01
C LEU A 86 -9.36 -9.02 -2.93
N GLN A 87 -8.88 -8.55 -4.09
CA GLN A 87 -8.17 -9.42 -5.04
C GLN A 87 -6.85 -9.93 -4.43
N GLU A 88 -6.08 -9.06 -3.80
CA GLU A 88 -4.82 -9.42 -3.15
C GLU A 88 -5.01 -10.45 -2.03
N LEU A 89 -6.03 -10.28 -1.17
CA LEU A 89 -6.34 -11.26 -0.12
C LEU A 89 -6.70 -12.62 -0.71
N ARG A 90 -7.48 -12.66 -1.79
CA ARG A 90 -7.83 -13.90 -2.50
C ARG A 90 -6.62 -14.60 -3.12
N ASP A 91 -5.74 -13.84 -3.76
CA ASP A 91 -4.54 -14.36 -4.38
C ASP A 91 -3.59 -14.94 -3.32
N ASN A 92 -3.44 -14.28 -2.17
CA ASN A 92 -2.66 -14.76 -1.04
C ASN A 92 -3.23 -16.06 -0.45
N LEU A 93 -4.56 -16.15 -0.27
CA LEU A 93 -5.21 -17.39 0.20
C LEU A 93 -5.06 -18.53 -0.81
N ALA A 94 -5.19 -18.23 -2.11
CA ALA A 94 -4.98 -19.23 -3.17
C ALA A 94 -3.54 -19.75 -3.17
N HIS A 95 -2.57 -18.85 -3.00
CA HIS A 95 -1.17 -19.21 -2.88
C HIS A 95 -0.92 -20.11 -1.66
N SER A 96 -1.35 -19.69 -0.47
CA SER A 96 -1.19 -20.46 0.77
C SER A 96 -1.83 -21.84 0.66
N ARG A 97 -3.05 -21.93 0.13
CA ARG A 97 -3.75 -23.20 -0.10
C ARG A 97 -2.97 -24.11 -1.04
N SER A 98 -2.48 -23.58 -2.16
CA SER A 98 -1.72 -24.37 -3.16
C SER A 98 -0.37 -24.85 -2.63
N ALA A 99 0.26 -24.07 -1.76
CA ALA A 99 1.52 -24.39 -1.10
C ALA A 99 1.35 -25.32 0.11
N GLY A 100 0.12 -25.63 0.53
CA GLY A 100 -0.15 -26.41 1.75
C GLY A 100 0.29 -25.66 3.02
N GLN A 101 0.12 -24.36 3.04
CA GLN A 101 0.55 -23.45 4.11
C GLN A 101 -0.63 -22.80 4.82
N VAL A 102 -0.45 -22.50 6.09
CA VAL A 102 -1.33 -21.65 6.90
C VAL A 102 -0.48 -20.60 7.60
N LEU A 103 -1.09 -19.44 7.92
CA LEU A 103 -0.44 -18.44 8.74
C LEU A 103 -1.08 -18.42 10.11
N LEU A 104 -0.26 -18.56 11.14
CA LEU A 104 -0.68 -18.64 12.53
C LEU A 104 0.05 -17.59 13.35
N GLY A 105 -0.57 -17.18 14.46
CA GLY A 105 0.00 -16.23 15.39
C GLY A 105 -0.79 -14.92 15.45
N GLU A 106 -0.08 -13.84 15.71
CA GLU A 106 -0.64 -12.51 16.00
C GLU A 106 0.05 -11.45 15.15
N VAL A 107 -0.69 -10.39 14.86
CA VAL A 107 -0.18 -9.16 14.23
C VAL A 107 -0.28 -8.03 15.24
N GLY A 108 0.81 -7.29 15.41
CA GLY A 108 0.84 -6.08 16.23
C GLY A 108 0.38 -4.85 15.44
N HIS A 109 -0.33 -3.94 16.11
CA HIS A 109 -0.87 -2.73 15.50
C HIS A 109 -0.61 -1.49 16.34
N ARG A 110 -0.14 -0.43 15.69
CA ARG A 110 -0.09 0.91 16.27
C ARG A 110 -0.63 1.91 15.26
N VAL A 111 -1.93 2.20 15.38
CA VAL A 111 -2.61 3.15 14.49
C VAL A 111 -2.18 4.58 14.82
N ASP A 112 -1.55 5.25 13.88
CA ASP A 112 -1.08 6.63 14.03
C ASP A 112 -2.19 7.65 13.78
N GLY A 113 -3.19 7.31 12.93
CA GLY A 113 -4.34 8.17 12.67
C GLY A 113 -4.93 7.96 11.29
N VAL A 114 -5.82 8.87 10.89
CA VAL A 114 -6.50 8.86 9.59
C VAL A 114 -6.39 10.20 8.88
N GLU A 115 -6.35 10.13 7.56
CA GLU A 115 -6.63 11.23 6.64
C GLU A 115 -8.00 11.02 6.01
N SER A 116 -8.75 12.10 5.81
CA SER A 116 -10.10 12.03 5.22
C SER A 116 -10.15 12.81 3.91
N PRO A 117 -9.77 12.22 2.78
CA PRO A 117 -9.84 12.88 1.48
C PRO A 117 -11.26 13.14 1.01
N GLY A 118 -12.27 12.47 1.61
CA GLY A 118 -13.67 12.68 1.28
C GLY A 118 -14.62 11.92 2.20
N PRO A 119 -15.95 12.13 2.06
CA PRO A 119 -16.95 11.59 3.00
C PRO A 119 -17.12 10.07 2.90
N ARG A 120 -16.64 9.45 1.84
CA ARG A 120 -16.75 8.01 1.57
C ARG A 120 -15.39 7.32 1.40
N SER A 121 -14.31 8.03 1.70
CA SER A 121 -12.94 7.51 1.61
C SER A 121 -12.09 8.10 2.72
N LEU A 122 -11.28 7.28 3.35
CA LEU A 122 -10.25 7.69 4.30
C LEU A 122 -9.02 6.80 4.14
N ILE A 123 -7.89 7.29 4.62
CA ILE A 123 -6.62 6.55 4.66
C ILE A 123 -6.23 6.42 6.13
N LEU A 124 -6.13 5.18 6.61
CA LEU A 124 -5.69 4.87 7.97
C LEU A 124 -4.22 4.47 7.92
N HIS A 125 -3.41 5.11 8.76
CA HIS A 125 -1.99 4.83 8.92
C HIS A 125 -1.78 3.93 10.13
N ASP A 126 -1.17 2.76 9.91
CA ASP A 126 -0.88 1.79 10.95
C ASP A 126 0.54 1.23 10.82
N CYS A 127 1.25 1.24 11.92
CA CYS A 127 2.51 0.51 12.06
C CYS A 127 2.19 -0.95 12.40
N VAL A 128 2.40 -1.82 11.42
CA VAL A 128 2.07 -3.25 11.48
C VAL A 128 3.30 -4.06 11.80
N ASP A 129 3.25 -4.85 12.87
CA ASP A 129 4.28 -5.80 13.26
C ASP A 129 3.83 -7.23 12.92
N LEU A 130 4.56 -7.87 12.01
CA LEU A 130 4.29 -9.21 11.48
C LEU A 130 5.23 -10.30 12.06
N ASP A 131 6.11 -9.98 13.00
CA ASP A 131 7.14 -10.92 13.49
C ASP A 131 6.55 -12.19 14.10
N ARG A 132 5.39 -12.08 14.72
CA ARG A 132 4.70 -13.20 15.36
C ARG A 132 3.63 -13.87 14.49
N TRP A 133 3.45 -13.41 13.26
CA TRP A 133 2.53 -14.02 12.30
C TRP A 133 3.31 -14.86 11.30
N LEU A 134 3.32 -16.18 11.55
CA LEU A 134 4.28 -17.11 10.95
C LEU A 134 3.59 -18.09 10.01
N ILE A 135 4.35 -18.52 8.99
CA ILE A 135 3.94 -19.55 8.04
C ILE A 135 4.20 -20.92 8.65
N HIS A 136 3.20 -21.81 8.59
CA HIS A 136 3.24 -23.19 9.05
C HIS A 136 2.82 -24.15 7.94
N ASP A 137 3.34 -25.36 7.96
CA ASP A 137 2.83 -26.45 7.13
C ASP A 137 1.42 -26.83 7.61
N ALA A 138 0.45 -26.79 6.70
CA ALA A 138 -0.96 -27.01 7.06
C ALA A 138 -1.27 -28.43 7.54
N ARG A 139 -0.44 -29.43 7.18
CA ARG A 139 -0.64 -30.84 7.53
C ARG A 139 0.01 -31.19 8.86
N THR A 140 1.19 -30.65 9.16
CA THR A 140 1.95 -30.97 10.37
C THR A 140 1.78 -29.95 11.49
N GLY A 141 1.41 -28.71 11.14
CA GLY A 141 1.37 -27.57 12.06
C GLY A 141 2.75 -27.02 12.42
N GLU A 142 3.83 -27.58 11.87
CA GLU A 142 5.19 -27.14 12.16
C GLU A 142 5.49 -25.81 11.45
N PRO A 143 6.24 -24.89 12.09
CA PRO A 143 6.64 -23.65 11.44
C PRO A 143 7.61 -23.95 10.29
N ILE A 144 7.38 -23.27 9.16
CA ILE A 144 8.29 -23.31 8.01
C ILE A 144 9.43 -22.32 8.25
N ASP A 145 10.65 -22.66 7.82
CA ASP A 145 11.78 -21.75 7.90
C ASP A 145 11.49 -20.46 7.09
N GLN A 146 11.57 -19.34 7.74
CA GLN A 146 11.23 -18.04 7.20
C GLN A 146 12.10 -16.95 7.82
N LEU A 147 12.09 -15.76 7.22
CA LEU A 147 12.79 -14.60 7.75
C LEU A 147 12.30 -14.28 9.17
N LYS A 148 13.25 -14.15 10.08
CA LYS A 148 13.03 -13.66 11.44
C LYS A 148 13.35 -12.17 11.50
N ASP A 149 12.90 -11.52 12.57
CA ASP A 149 13.15 -10.09 12.82
C ASP A 149 12.75 -9.21 11.62
N LYS A 150 11.55 -9.48 11.07
CA LYS A 150 10.99 -8.65 10.00
C LYS A 150 10.77 -7.24 10.53
N PRO A 151 11.18 -6.20 9.79
CA PRO A 151 10.89 -4.83 10.20
C PRO A 151 9.37 -4.60 10.24
N SER A 152 8.92 -3.85 11.25
CA SER A 152 7.55 -3.34 11.24
C SER A 152 7.33 -2.46 10.00
N GLN A 153 6.12 -2.45 9.47
CA GLN A 153 5.78 -1.77 8.23
C GLN A 153 4.71 -0.72 8.47
N MET A 154 4.98 0.51 8.02
CA MET A 154 3.96 1.55 7.97
C MET A 154 3.04 1.29 6.78
N GLY A 155 1.82 0.87 7.06
CA GLY A 155 0.76 0.66 6.07
C GLY A 155 -0.17 1.86 5.96
N ALA A 156 -0.47 2.26 4.73
CA ALA A 156 -1.54 3.19 4.38
C ALA A 156 -2.73 2.38 3.86
N PHE A 157 -3.75 2.20 4.70
CA PHE A 157 -4.96 1.43 4.39
C PHE A 157 -6.05 2.40 3.90
N THR A 158 -6.44 2.29 2.64
CA THR A 158 -7.58 3.04 2.14
C THR A 158 -8.86 2.30 2.50
N LEU A 159 -9.73 2.92 3.29
CA LEU A 159 -11.07 2.42 3.57
C LEU A 159 -12.09 3.22 2.77
N THR A 160 -13.05 2.49 2.19
CA THR A 160 -14.15 3.08 1.40
C THR A 160 -15.50 2.52 1.83
N ARG A 161 -16.56 3.30 1.58
CA ARG A 161 -17.97 2.87 1.67
C ARG A 161 -18.75 3.37 0.46
N GLU A 162 -19.77 2.65 0.05
CA GLU A 162 -20.57 3.00 -1.14
C GLU A 162 -21.47 4.19 -0.86
N ASN A 163 -22.17 4.16 0.29
CA ASN A 163 -23.05 5.25 0.73
C ASN A 163 -22.71 5.64 2.18
N GLU A 164 -23.22 6.80 2.61
CA GLU A 164 -23.20 7.18 4.02
C GLU A 164 -24.09 6.21 4.81
N GLY A 165 -23.53 5.63 5.89
CA GLY A 165 -24.19 4.59 6.68
C GLY A 165 -23.85 3.17 6.30
N ASP A 166 -23.23 2.93 5.15
CA ASP A 166 -22.68 1.60 4.82
C ASP A 166 -21.40 1.32 5.62
N SER A 167 -21.12 0.05 5.84
CA SER A 167 -19.91 -0.39 6.51
C SER A 167 -18.65 -0.02 5.70
N TRP A 168 -17.62 0.45 6.39
CA TRP A 168 -16.30 0.66 5.82
C TRP A 168 -15.65 -0.67 5.43
N ARG A 169 -14.98 -0.71 4.28
CA ARG A 169 -14.20 -1.85 3.81
C ARG A 169 -12.82 -1.37 3.35
N VAL A 170 -11.78 -2.15 3.59
CA VAL A 170 -10.45 -1.86 3.07
C VAL A 170 -10.43 -2.11 1.57
N SER A 171 -10.10 -1.08 0.79
CA SER A 171 -10.09 -1.12 -0.67
C SER A 171 -8.69 -1.23 -1.28
N SER A 172 -7.67 -0.79 -0.55
CA SER A 172 -6.25 -0.96 -0.92
C SER A 172 -5.34 -0.83 0.30
N LEU A 173 -4.15 -1.41 0.21
CA LEU A 173 -3.04 -1.26 1.16
C LEU A 173 -1.79 -0.86 0.38
N GLN A 174 -1.05 0.10 0.92
CA GLN A 174 0.29 0.45 0.45
C GLN A 174 1.25 0.45 1.64
N VAL A 175 2.40 -0.21 1.50
CA VAL A 175 3.51 -0.07 2.45
C VAL A 175 4.25 1.21 2.09
N ILE A 176 4.30 2.17 3.01
CA ILE A 176 4.86 3.51 2.80
C ILE A 176 6.14 3.75 3.61
N GLY A 177 6.54 2.80 4.45
CA GLY A 177 7.77 2.86 5.24
C GLY A 177 8.01 1.59 6.02
N GLU A 178 9.19 1.47 6.60
CA GLU A 178 9.62 0.37 7.46
C GLU A 178 10.19 0.92 8.78
N ASN A 179 10.32 0.02 9.78
CA ASN A 179 10.86 0.34 11.11
C ASN A 179 10.08 1.46 11.82
N CYS A 180 8.79 1.41 11.72
CA CYS A 180 7.94 2.33 12.45
C CYS A 180 7.71 1.86 13.90
#